data_22a381011d9a78d4cabcc63c2ae2e3eb
#
_entry.id   22a381011d9a78d4cabcc63c2ae2e3eb
#
_cell.length_a   1.000
_cell.length_b   1.000
_cell.length_c   1.000
_cell.angle_alpha   90.00
_cell.angle_beta   90.00
_cell.angle_gamma   90.00
#
_symmetry.space_group_name_H-M   'P 1'
#
loop_
_entity.id
_entity.type
_entity.pdbx_description
1 polymer ?
#
loop_
_entity_poly.entity_id
_entity_poly.type
_entity_poly.pdbx_seq_one_letter_code
_entity_poly.pdbx_strand_id
1 'polypeptide(L)'
;MNPKVFAHTSYIGTGGYNNHSRDFFRHLSKLIKLKIRNFTIGDNWKGPGTNQHDSELYLNNLDKKLLHHQSLWAGPTKLVDSVIYPDHSNDFKHNVNVVLAESNHHYYYDDYNGPKIGYNVWESTKQPTKFFNQWCEFDQMWVPSKWQAECTIKQGADPSKIKIVPEGVDTTTFFPEEIDHKDYDGRFKFVHFGRWDYRKSTKEI
;
A
#
# COMPACT_ATOMS: atom_id res chain seq x y z
N MET A 1 -11.47 24.44 1.78
CA MET A 1 -10.09 24.14 1.36
C MET A 1 -9.98 22.66 1.09
N ASN A 2 -9.50 22.24 -0.08
CA ASN A 2 -9.29 20.80 -0.32
C ASN A 2 -8.17 20.30 0.59
N PRO A 3 -8.34 19.15 1.25
CA PRO A 3 -7.31 18.59 2.11
C PRO A 3 -6.04 18.33 1.30
N LYS A 4 -4.90 18.57 1.93
CA LYS A 4 -3.60 18.20 1.39
C LYS A 4 -3.15 16.95 2.13
N VAL A 5 -2.85 15.88 1.44
CA VAL A 5 -2.43 14.60 2.01
C VAL A 5 -0.98 14.31 1.67
N PHE A 6 -0.24 13.88 2.65
CA PHE A 6 1.07 13.29 2.45
C PHE A 6 0.98 11.79 2.73
N ALA A 7 1.18 11.01 1.68
CA ALA A 7 1.10 9.56 1.76
C ALA A 7 2.49 8.94 1.86
N HIS A 8 2.58 7.91 2.65
CA HIS A 8 3.79 7.13 2.78
C HIS A 8 3.46 5.67 2.51
N THR A 9 4.11 5.10 1.54
CA THR A 9 3.77 3.75 1.09
C THR A 9 4.89 3.14 0.26
N SER A 10 4.85 1.84 0.10
CA SER A 10 5.63 1.15 -0.92
C SER A 10 4.93 1.32 -2.27
N TYR A 11 5.30 2.36 -3.01
CA TYR A 11 4.64 2.76 -4.26
C TYR A 11 5.32 2.20 -5.49
N ILE A 12 6.65 2.20 -5.49
CA ILE A 12 7.50 1.73 -6.59
C ILE A 12 7.75 0.24 -6.41
N GLY A 13 7.45 -0.55 -7.44
CA GLY A 13 7.62 -2.00 -7.43
C GLY A 13 6.41 -2.76 -7.99
N THR A 14 6.46 -4.09 -7.96
CA THR A 14 5.48 -4.98 -8.59
C THR A 14 4.66 -5.81 -7.61
N GLY A 15 4.92 -5.69 -6.31
CA GLY A 15 4.19 -6.43 -5.28
C GLY A 15 2.75 -5.96 -5.08
N GLY A 16 1.96 -6.73 -4.33
CA GLY A 16 0.56 -6.41 -4.05
C GLY A 16 0.38 -5.03 -3.43
N TYR A 17 1.17 -4.69 -2.41
CA TYR A 17 1.15 -3.36 -1.80
C TYR A 17 1.52 -2.23 -2.77
N ASN A 18 2.45 -2.47 -3.70
CA ASN A 18 2.82 -1.46 -4.69
C ASN A 18 1.66 -1.19 -5.66
N ASN A 19 0.99 -2.24 -6.14
CA ASN A 19 -0.17 -2.13 -7.02
C ASN A 19 -1.33 -1.45 -6.31
N HIS A 20 -1.68 -1.92 -5.11
CA HIS A 20 -2.73 -1.30 -4.29
C HIS A 20 -2.44 0.19 -4.04
N SER A 21 -1.21 0.52 -3.66
CA SER A 21 -0.81 1.91 -3.41
C SER A 21 -0.97 2.78 -4.66
N ARG A 22 -0.53 2.30 -5.83
CA ARG A 22 -0.68 3.06 -7.07
C ARG A 22 -2.13 3.29 -7.42
N ASP A 23 -2.94 2.25 -7.39
CA ASP A 23 -4.34 2.37 -7.78
C ASP A 23 -5.11 3.25 -6.80
N PHE A 24 -4.90 3.07 -5.51
CA PHE A 24 -5.52 3.88 -4.46
C PHE A 24 -5.13 5.36 -4.58
N PHE A 25 -3.84 5.67 -4.63
CA PHE A 25 -3.39 7.05 -4.62
C PHE A 25 -3.54 7.77 -5.95
N ARG A 26 -3.50 7.09 -7.09
CA ARG A 26 -3.88 7.66 -8.38
C ARG A 26 -5.32 8.15 -8.39
N HIS A 27 -6.25 7.37 -7.84
CA HIS A 27 -7.65 7.77 -7.73
C HIS A 27 -7.86 8.86 -6.70
N LEU A 28 -7.24 8.75 -5.52
CA LEU A 28 -7.33 9.76 -4.49
C LEU A 28 -6.79 11.12 -4.95
N SER A 29 -5.73 11.14 -5.77
CA SER A 29 -5.13 12.37 -6.30
C SER A 29 -6.06 13.19 -7.21
N LYS A 30 -7.12 12.57 -7.75
CA LYS A 30 -8.16 13.26 -8.51
C LYS A 30 -9.08 14.10 -7.63
N LEU A 31 -9.15 13.77 -6.34
CA LEU A 31 -10.07 14.37 -5.37
C LEU A 31 -9.38 15.38 -4.44
N ILE A 32 -8.10 15.19 -4.17
CA ILE A 32 -7.35 15.97 -3.19
C ILE A 32 -5.95 16.31 -3.68
N LYS A 33 -5.30 17.29 -3.04
CA LYS A 33 -3.86 17.52 -3.25
C LYS A 33 -3.06 16.44 -2.52
N LEU A 34 -2.25 15.71 -3.26
CA LEU A 34 -1.52 14.54 -2.77
C LEU A 34 -0.03 14.62 -3.14
N LYS A 35 0.81 14.25 -2.20
CA LYS A 35 2.21 13.87 -2.43
C LYS A 35 2.49 12.53 -1.81
N ILE A 36 3.34 11.74 -2.45
CA ILE A 36 3.66 10.38 -2.06
C ILE A 36 5.16 10.27 -1.79
N ARG A 37 5.49 9.81 -0.60
CA ARG A 37 6.83 9.37 -0.27
C ARG A 37 6.89 7.86 -0.38
N ASN A 38 7.66 7.40 -1.36
CA ASN A 38 7.93 5.97 -1.49
C ASN A 38 8.94 5.52 -0.43
N PHE A 39 8.70 4.38 0.18
CA PHE A 39 9.69 3.62 0.92
C PHE A 39 9.73 2.18 0.39
N THR A 40 10.86 1.52 0.52
CA THR A 40 10.99 0.10 0.15
C THR A 40 10.80 -0.78 1.35
N ILE A 41 10.05 -1.85 1.18
CA ILE A 41 9.85 -2.87 2.21
C ILE A 41 11.01 -3.87 2.08
N GLY A 42 12.04 -3.70 2.92
CA GLY A 42 13.09 -4.67 3.20
C GLY A 42 14.05 -5.05 2.05
N ASP A 43 15.31 -5.29 2.40
CA ASP A 43 16.36 -5.75 1.47
C ASP A 43 16.15 -7.17 0.93
N ASN A 44 15.21 -7.92 1.47
CA ASN A 44 14.99 -9.33 1.15
C ASN A 44 13.98 -9.57 0.02
N TRP A 45 13.31 -8.54 -0.46
CA TRP A 45 12.38 -8.63 -1.57
C TRP A 45 13.06 -8.34 -2.91
N LYS A 46 14.14 -9.05 -3.18
CA LYS A 46 14.77 -9.10 -4.51
C LYS A 46 14.01 -10.08 -5.40
N GLY A 47 12.79 -9.73 -5.75
CA GLY A 47 12.09 -10.43 -6.84
C GLY A 47 12.60 -9.93 -8.21
N PRO A 48 12.38 -10.70 -9.29
CA PRO A 48 12.57 -10.19 -10.66
C PRO A 48 11.74 -8.90 -10.81
N GLY A 49 12.32 -7.84 -11.35
CA GLY A 49 11.65 -6.54 -11.52
C GLY A 49 11.87 -5.54 -10.36
N THR A 50 12.80 -5.79 -9.46
CA THR A 50 13.17 -4.84 -8.40
C THR A 50 14.26 -3.85 -8.82
N ASN A 51 14.76 -3.92 -10.05
CA ASN A 51 15.69 -2.95 -10.57
C ASN A 51 15.01 -1.61 -10.86
N GLN A 52 15.72 -0.52 -10.68
CA GLN A 52 15.22 0.84 -10.95
C GLN A 52 14.63 0.96 -12.37
N HIS A 53 15.25 0.33 -13.32
CA HIS A 53 14.82 0.34 -14.72
C HIS A 53 13.46 -0.33 -14.92
N ASP A 54 13.23 -1.47 -14.25
CA ASP A 54 11.95 -2.17 -14.35
C ASP A 54 10.82 -1.40 -13.66
N SER A 55 11.15 -0.67 -12.59
CA SER A 55 10.17 0.15 -11.87
C SER A 55 9.67 1.33 -12.68
N GLU A 56 10.49 1.89 -13.55
CA GLU A 56 10.09 2.99 -14.44
C GLU A 56 9.05 2.57 -15.48
N LEU A 57 9.00 1.28 -15.84
CA LEU A 57 8.02 0.74 -16.78
C LEU A 57 6.57 0.82 -16.25
N TYR A 58 6.39 0.81 -14.92
CA TYR A 58 5.06 0.82 -14.28
C TYR A 58 4.60 2.22 -13.87
N LEU A 59 5.50 3.21 -13.92
CA LEU A 59 5.20 4.56 -13.50
C LEU A 59 4.81 5.43 -14.70
N ASN A 60 3.61 5.95 -14.66
CA ASN A 60 3.14 6.89 -15.66
C ASN A 60 3.50 8.35 -15.27
N ASN A 61 3.12 9.30 -16.12
CA ASN A 61 3.39 10.73 -15.89
C ASN A 61 2.69 11.29 -14.65
N LEU A 62 1.54 10.72 -14.25
CA LEU A 62 0.85 11.10 -13.02
C LEU A 62 1.67 10.64 -11.80
N ASP A 63 2.17 9.42 -11.81
CA ASP A 63 2.98 8.87 -10.72
C ASP A 63 4.22 9.72 -10.45
N LYS A 64 4.91 10.12 -11.52
CA LYS A 64 6.10 11.00 -11.44
C LYS A 64 5.77 12.36 -10.82
N LYS A 65 4.57 12.90 -11.06
CA LYS A 65 4.10 14.15 -10.43
C LYS A 65 3.69 13.98 -8.97
N LEU A 66 3.19 12.81 -8.61
CA LEU A 66 2.76 12.49 -7.24
C LEU A 66 3.94 12.19 -6.35
N LEU A 67 4.96 11.52 -6.87
CA LEU A 67 6.14 11.17 -6.09
C LEU A 67 6.85 12.42 -5.59
N HIS A 68 7.13 12.43 -4.31
CA HIS A 68 7.98 13.45 -3.69
C HIS A 68 9.43 13.20 -4.12
N HIS A 69 10.20 14.26 -4.34
CA HIS A 69 11.61 14.18 -4.77
C HIS A 69 12.51 13.38 -3.81
N GLN A 70 12.03 13.13 -2.59
CA GLN A 70 12.66 12.32 -1.56
C GLN A 70 12.09 10.90 -1.48
N SER A 71 11.32 10.47 -2.47
CA SER A 71 10.95 9.08 -2.60
C SER A 71 12.21 8.25 -2.68
N LEU A 72 12.54 7.59 -1.57
CA LEU A 72 13.74 6.79 -1.48
C LEU A 72 13.59 5.58 -2.40
N TRP A 73 14.41 5.53 -3.40
CA TRP A 73 14.80 4.29 -4.00
C TRP A 73 15.85 3.66 -3.09
N ALA A 74 15.49 2.72 -2.29
CA ALA A 74 16.48 1.89 -1.64
C ALA A 74 16.96 0.84 -2.65
N GLY A 75 17.91 1.22 -3.47
CA GLY A 75 18.85 0.27 -4.02
C GLY A 75 19.67 -0.33 -2.86
N PRO A 76 20.41 -1.43 -3.11
CA PRO A 76 21.02 -2.27 -2.07
C PRO A 76 22.24 -1.64 -1.40
N THR A 77 22.22 -0.37 -1.01
CA THR A 77 23.36 0.18 -0.26
C THR A 77 23.03 1.49 0.47
N LYS A 78 23.28 1.49 1.76
CA LYS A 78 23.92 2.54 2.59
C LYS A 78 23.48 4.00 2.50
N LEU A 79 22.41 4.37 1.82
CA LEU A 79 21.96 5.76 1.73
C LEU A 79 20.83 6.11 2.71
N VAL A 80 20.45 5.16 3.56
CA VAL A 80 19.39 5.39 4.56
C VAL A 80 19.83 6.39 5.62
N ASP A 81 21.12 6.50 5.88
CA ASP A 81 21.65 7.36 6.96
C ASP A 81 21.98 8.80 6.53
N SER A 82 21.86 9.14 5.27
CA SER A 82 22.27 10.46 4.76
C SER A 82 21.17 11.28 4.08
N VAL A 83 19.96 10.78 3.97
CA VAL A 83 18.86 11.60 3.50
C VAL A 83 18.32 12.38 4.68
N ILE A 84 18.98 13.51 4.94
CA ILE A 84 18.39 14.63 5.65
C ILE A 84 17.10 14.93 4.88
N TYR A 85 15.95 14.65 5.50
CA TYR A 85 14.67 15.08 4.96
C TYR A 85 14.68 16.60 4.94
N PRO A 86 14.81 17.25 3.76
CA PRO A 86 14.64 18.68 3.77
C PRO A 86 13.26 18.94 4.27
N ASP A 87 13.23 19.77 5.26
CA ASP A 87 12.13 20.58 5.72
C ASP A 87 10.77 20.10 5.18
N HIS A 88 10.04 19.43 6.05
CA HIS A 88 8.60 19.31 5.89
C HIS A 88 8.11 20.74 5.79
N SER A 89 8.13 21.29 4.59
CA SER A 89 7.81 22.68 4.36
C SER A 89 6.55 23.03 5.13
N ASN A 90 6.52 24.22 5.70
CA ASN A 90 5.38 24.72 6.48
C ASN A 90 4.03 24.51 5.78
N ASP A 91 4.03 24.21 4.48
CA ASP A 91 2.88 23.84 3.66
C ASP A 91 2.16 22.54 4.09
N PHE A 92 2.81 21.65 4.83
CA PHE A 92 2.24 20.37 5.24
C PHE A 92 1.83 20.31 6.72
N LYS A 93 2.05 21.35 7.52
CA LYS A 93 1.74 21.36 8.96
C LYS A 93 0.29 21.07 9.35
N HIS A 94 -0.65 21.23 8.41
CA HIS A 94 -2.09 21.01 8.64
C HIS A 94 -2.66 19.89 7.79
N ASN A 95 -1.84 19.07 7.19
CA ASN A 95 -2.26 18.01 6.30
C ASN A 95 -2.48 16.71 7.07
N VAL A 96 -3.17 15.79 6.44
CA VAL A 96 -3.34 14.43 6.91
C VAL A 96 -2.19 13.59 6.38
N ASN A 97 -1.58 12.78 7.23
CA ASN A 97 -0.69 11.71 6.84
C ASN A 97 -1.46 10.41 6.66
N VAL A 98 -1.22 9.73 5.55
CA VAL A 98 -1.73 8.39 5.30
C VAL A 98 -0.56 7.43 5.13
N VAL A 99 -0.55 6.38 5.93
CA VAL A 99 0.39 5.28 5.79
C VAL A 99 -0.33 4.09 5.22
N LEU A 100 0.02 3.66 4.02
CA LEU A 100 -0.48 2.43 3.45
C LEU A 100 0.66 1.42 3.43
N ALA A 101 0.67 0.53 4.41
CA ALA A 101 1.71 -0.46 4.61
C ALA A 101 1.30 -1.50 5.65
N GLU A 102 2.07 -2.58 5.76
CA GLU A 102 1.99 -3.44 6.94
C GLU A 102 2.33 -2.65 8.21
N SER A 103 1.67 -2.99 9.30
CA SER A 103 1.78 -2.23 10.57
C SER A 103 3.20 -2.15 11.16
N ASN A 104 4.09 -3.09 10.80
CA ASN A 104 5.50 -3.03 11.18
C ASN A 104 6.25 -1.86 10.52
N HIS A 105 5.69 -1.22 9.51
CA HIS A 105 6.25 -0.05 8.84
C HIS A 105 5.58 1.26 9.25
N HIS A 106 4.69 1.23 10.23
CA HIS A 106 3.96 2.41 10.70
C HIS A 106 4.78 3.32 11.63
N TYR A 107 6.01 2.99 11.98
CA TYR A 107 6.87 3.78 12.89
C TYR A 107 7.58 4.99 12.23
N TYR A 108 7.48 5.15 10.92
CA TYR A 108 8.22 6.21 10.19
C TYR A 108 7.66 7.63 10.40
N TYR A 109 6.85 7.87 11.46
CA TYR A 109 6.02 9.08 11.57
C TYR A 109 6.10 9.81 12.89
N ASP A 110 7.08 9.52 13.71
CA ASP A 110 7.17 10.10 15.05
C ASP A 110 7.29 11.63 15.03
N ASP A 111 7.73 12.21 13.91
CA ASP A 111 7.96 13.66 13.78
C ASP A 111 6.76 14.46 13.26
N TYR A 112 5.61 13.81 12.96
CA TYR A 112 4.48 14.50 12.38
C TYR A 112 3.37 14.78 13.40
N ASN A 113 3.06 16.06 13.60
CA ASN A 113 2.10 16.55 14.60
C ASN A 113 0.64 16.68 14.11
N GLY A 114 0.31 16.21 12.92
CA GLY A 114 -1.04 16.25 12.35
C GLY A 114 -1.77 14.92 12.42
N PRO A 115 -3.02 14.84 11.91
CA PRO A 115 -3.79 13.62 11.86
C PRO A 115 -3.09 12.52 11.07
N LYS A 116 -3.06 11.31 11.64
CA LYS A 116 -2.40 10.13 11.10
C LYS A 116 -3.42 9.04 10.80
N ILE A 117 -3.41 8.52 9.60
CA ILE A 117 -4.25 7.41 9.16
C ILE A 117 -3.36 6.23 8.78
N GLY A 118 -3.56 5.09 9.40
CA GLY A 118 -2.83 3.85 9.09
C GLY A 118 -3.71 2.88 8.32
N TYR A 119 -3.44 2.65 7.03
CA TYR A 119 -4.11 1.63 6.24
C TYR A 119 -3.25 0.37 6.22
N ASN A 120 -3.76 -0.69 6.82
CA ASN A 120 -3.07 -1.96 6.97
C ASN A 120 -3.91 -3.11 6.40
N VAL A 121 -3.27 -3.94 5.59
CA VAL A 121 -3.82 -5.23 5.14
C VAL A 121 -3.12 -6.34 5.92
N TRP A 122 -3.89 -7.11 6.69
CA TRP A 122 -3.35 -8.16 7.53
C TRP A 122 -4.13 -9.46 7.35
N GLU A 123 -3.42 -10.54 7.09
CA GLU A 123 -3.99 -11.82 6.64
C GLU A 123 -4.22 -12.84 7.79
N SER A 124 -4.09 -12.42 9.05
CA SER A 124 -4.33 -13.32 10.18
C SER A 124 -5.18 -12.68 11.28
N THR A 125 -5.67 -13.51 12.22
CA THR A 125 -6.55 -13.07 13.31
C THR A 125 -5.87 -12.18 14.35
N LYS A 126 -4.53 -12.20 14.41
CA LYS A 126 -3.74 -11.39 15.35
C LYS A 126 -2.48 -10.86 14.67
N GLN A 127 -2.11 -9.65 15.02
CA GLN A 127 -0.84 -9.06 14.67
C GLN A 127 0.15 -9.24 15.82
N PRO A 128 1.47 -9.26 15.56
CA PRO A 128 2.48 -9.15 16.61
C PRO A 128 2.23 -7.91 17.48
N THR A 129 2.28 -8.06 18.77
CA THR A 129 1.90 -7.00 19.75
C THR A 129 2.60 -5.67 19.46
N LYS A 130 3.90 -5.70 19.15
CA LYS A 130 4.66 -4.49 18.82
C LYS A 130 4.05 -3.73 17.63
N PHE A 131 3.73 -4.42 16.55
CA PHE A 131 3.17 -3.81 15.33
C PHE A 131 1.75 -3.32 15.56
N PHE A 132 0.96 -4.11 16.27
CA PHE A 132 -0.40 -3.75 16.64
C PHE A 132 -0.44 -2.47 17.48
N ASN A 133 0.39 -2.39 18.52
CA ASN A 133 0.45 -1.22 19.39
C ASN A 133 0.83 0.05 18.61
N GLN A 134 1.84 -0.04 17.74
CA GLN A 134 2.22 1.08 16.87
C GLN A 134 1.07 1.57 15.99
N TRP A 135 0.30 0.63 15.43
CA TRP A 135 -0.85 0.98 14.59
C TRP A 135 -1.99 1.60 15.41
N CYS A 136 -2.20 1.17 16.64
CA CYS A 136 -3.21 1.75 17.54
C CYS A 136 -2.94 3.22 17.92
N GLU A 137 -1.72 3.72 17.75
CA GLU A 137 -1.35 5.12 17.99
C GLU A 137 -1.91 6.08 16.91
N PHE A 138 -2.34 5.55 15.77
CA PHE A 138 -2.94 6.35 14.72
C PHE A 138 -4.32 6.88 15.11
N ASP A 139 -4.70 8.04 14.56
CA ASP A 139 -6.02 8.64 14.79
C ASP A 139 -7.13 7.85 14.11
N GLN A 140 -6.83 7.26 12.97
CA GLN A 140 -7.70 6.32 12.26
C GLN A 140 -6.93 5.09 11.78
N MET A 141 -7.60 3.96 11.85
CA MET A 141 -7.11 2.66 11.43
C MET A 141 -7.98 2.15 10.28
N TRP A 142 -7.46 2.17 9.07
CA TRP A 142 -8.20 1.70 7.90
C TRP A 142 -7.89 0.22 7.64
N VAL A 143 -8.92 -0.53 7.34
CA VAL A 143 -8.85 -1.97 7.04
C VAL A 143 -9.67 -2.29 5.79
N PRO A 144 -9.25 -3.28 4.95
CA PRO A 144 -9.94 -3.58 3.69
C PRO A 144 -11.26 -4.34 3.88
N SER A 145 -11.50 -4.96 5.02
CA SER A 145 -12.64 -5.83 5.19
C SER A 145 -13.25 -5.78 6.59
N LYS A 146 -14.53 -6.18 6.66
CA LYS A 146 -15.24 -6.36 7.92
C LYS A 146 -14.56 -7.40 8.82
N TRP A 147 -14.09 -8.50 8.23
CA TRP A 147 -13.37 -9.54 8.96
C TRP A 147 -12.13 -8.99 9.66
N GLN A 148 -11.30 -8.22 8.95
CA GLN A 148 -10.11 -7.61 9.56
C GLN A 148 -10.49 -6.59 10.64
N ALA A 149 -11.55 -5.81 10.46
CA ALA A 149 -12.05 -4.89 11.49
C ALA A 149 -12.41 -5.65 12.77
N GLU A 150 -13.15 -6.75 12.64
CA GLU A 150 -13.54 -7.59 13.79
C GLU A 150 -12.32 -8.21 14.49
N CYS A 151 -11.34 -8.72 13.74
CA CYS A 151 -10.10 -9.25 14.30
C CYS A 151 -9.30 -8.18 15.04
N THR A 152 -9.21 -6.98 14.47
CA THR A 152 -8.50 -5.84 15.06
C THR A 152 -9.16 -5.38 16.35
N ILE A 153 -10.49 -5.30 16.39
CA ILE A 153 -11.26 -4.97 17.61
C ILE A 153 -11.07 -6.06 18.67
N LYS A 154 -11.16 -7.33 18.30
CA LYS A 154 -10.93 -8.47 19.22
C LYS A 154 -9.52 -8.47 19.82
N GLN A 155 -8.56 -7.92 19.12
CA GLN A 155 -7.19 -7.76 19.62
C GLN A 155 -7.05 -6.60 20.60
N GLY A 156 -8.02 -5.67 20.67
CA GLY A 156 -8.05 -4.57 21.63
C GLY A 156 -7.99 -3.16 21.04
N ALA A 157 -8.14 -3.03 19.73
CA ALA A 157 -8.21 -1.70 19.11
C ALA A 157 -9.51 -0.98 19.46
N ASP A 158 -9.44 0.34 19.54
CA ASP A 158 -10.62 1.21 19.71
C ASP A 158 -11.50 1.16 18.46
N PRO A 159 -12.75 0.65 18.55
CA PRO A 159 -13.66 0.56 17.41
C PRO A 159 -13.96 1.92 16.75
N SER A 160 -13.91 3.01 17.49
CA SER A 160 -14.20 4.35 16.98
C SER A 160 -13.17 4.83 15.95
N LYS A 161 -11.93 4.32 16.06
CA LYS A 161 -10.83 4.62 15.14
C LYS A 161 -10.88 3.80 13.86
N ILE A 162 -11.61 2.66 13.83
CA ILE A 162 -11.58 1.72 12.72
C ILE A 162 -12.54 2.16 11.61
N LYS A 163 -12.03 2.18 10.38
CA LYS A 163 -12.80 2.43 9.16
C LYS A 163 -12.55 1.31 8.15
N ILE A 164 -13.65 0.80 7.58
CA ILE A 164 -13.55 -0.20 6.50
C ILE A 164 -13.42 0.57 5.19
N VAL A 165 -12.28 0.42 4.55
CA VAL A 165 -11.94 1.00 3.25
C VAL A 165 -11.53 -0.16 2.34
N PRO A 166 -12.45 -0.74 1.57
CA PRO A 166 -12.15 -1.87 0.71
C PRO A 166 -11.09 -1.55 -0.34
N GLU A 167 -10.31 -2.55 -0.70
CA GLU A 167 -9.45 -2.47 -1.88
C GLU A 167 -10.33 -2.43 -3.13
N GLY A 168 -9.90 -1.65 -4.11
CA GLY A 168 -10.57 -1.50 -5.38
C GLY A 168 -9.95 -2.34 -6.49
N VAL A 169 -10.62 -2.37 -7.62
CA VAL A 169 -10.10 -2.92 -8.87
C VAL A 169 -10.26 -1.89 -9.99
N ASP A 170 -9.29 -1.82 -10.88
CA ASP A 170 -9.40 -0.98 -12.06
C ASP A 170 -10.35 -1.62 -13.08
N THR A 171 -11.57 -1.12 -13.13
CA THR A 171 -12.62 -1.63 -14.04
C THR A 171 -12.39 -1.26 -15.49
N THR A 172 -11.42 -0.43 -15.82
CA THR A 172 -11.01 -0.16 -17.21
C THR A 172 -10.07 -1.22 -17.74
N THR A 173 -9.35 -1.89 -16.84
CA THR A 173 -8.46 -3.00 -17.16
C THR A 173 -9.13 -4.35 -16.94
N PHE A 174 -9.93 -4.46 -15.88
CA PHE A 174 -10.64 -5.69 -15.51
C PHE A 174 -12.14 -5.49 -15.69
N PHE A 175 -12.65 -5.87 -16.84
CA PHE A 175 -14.07 -5.79 -17.19
C PHE A 175 -14.55 -7.11 -17.79
N PRO A 176 -15.84 -7.42 -17.68
CA PRO A 176 -16.40 -8.60 -18.34
C PRO A 176 -16.28 -8.48 -19.86
N GLU A 177 -15.74 -9.48 -20.50
CA GLU A 177 -15.72 -9.63 -21.95
C GLU A 177 -16.70 -10.72 -22.37
N GLU A 178 -17.29 -10.57 -23.56
CA GLU A 178 -18.03 -11.67 -24.19
C GLU A 178 -17.04 -12.78 -24.55
N ILE A 179 -17.29 -13.98 -24.04
CA ILE A 179 -16.46 -15.14 -24.34
C ILE A 179 -16.86 -15.66 -25.71
N ASP A 180 -15.96 -15.66 -26.69
CA ASP A 180 -16.14 -16.40 -27.93
C ASP A 180 -15.98 -17.91 -27.64
N HIS A 181 -17.12 -18.59 -27.65
CA HIS A 181 -17.16 -20.03 -27.37
C HIS A 181 -16.59 -20.90 -28.49
N LYS A 182 -16.09 -20.33 -29.59
CA LYS A 182 -15.51 -21.09 -30.70
C LYS A 182 -14.29 -21.91 -30.29
N ASP A 183 -13.54 -21.42 -29.30
CA ASP A 183 -12.35 -22.10 -28.75
C ASP A 183 -12.67 -22.99 -27.55
N TYR A 184 -13.95 -23.16 -27.21
CA TYR A 184 -14.35 -24.00 -26.10
C TYR A 184 -14.31 -25.49 -26.51
N ASP A 185 -13.36 -26.20 -25.96
CA ASP A 185 -13.14 -27.63 -26.23
C ASP A 185 -14.00 -28.59 -25.37
N GLY A 186 -15.01 -28.05 -24.70
CA GLY A 186 -15.92 -28.80 -23.82
C GLY A 186 -15.34 -29.14 -22.44
N ARG A 187 -14.10 -28.76 -22.14
CA ARG A 187 -13.47 -29.02 -20.84
C ARG A 187 -13.57 -27.84 -19.92
N PHE A 188 -13.89 -28.07 -18.66
CA PHE A 188 -13.82 -27.03 -17.64
C PHE A 188 -12.36 -26.74 -17.29
N LYS A 189 -11.97 -25.46 -17.39
CA LYS A 189 -10.60 -25.03 -17.15
C LYS A 189 -10.51 -24.27 -15.83
N PHE A 190 -9.72 -24.82 -14.90
CA PHE A 190 -9.34 -24.10 -13.68
C PHE A 190 -8.08 -23.30 -13.94
N VAL A 191 -8.09 -22.04 -13.54
CA VAL A 191 -6.93 -21.15 -13.68
C VAL A 191 -6.53 -20.66 -12.29
N HIS A 192 -5.25 -20.81 -11.96
CA HIS A 192 -4.67 -20.28 -10.74
C HIS A 192 -3.61 -19.25 -11.06
N PHE A 193 -3.78 -18.07 -10.49
CA PHE A 193 -2.81 -16.99 -10.59
C PHE A 193 -2.17 -16.73 -9.22
N GLY A 194 -0.86 -16.72 -9.17
CA GLY A 194 -0.17 -16.40 -7.94
C GLY A 194 1.28 -16.81 -7.94
N ARG A 195 1.96 -16.41 -6.88
CA ARG A 195 3.32 -16.87 -6.64
C ARG A 195 3.29 -18.37 -6.29
N TRP A 196 4.23 -19.13 -6.84
CA TRP A 196 4.35 -20.55 -6.55
C TRP A 196 5.01 -20.76 -5.18
N ASP A 197 4.19 -20.79 -4.14
CA ASP A 197 4.64 -21.01 -2.77
C ASP A 197 3.56 -21.68 -1.91
N TYR A 198 3.97 -22.14 -0.72
CA TYR A 198 3.08 -22.84 0.22
C TYR A 198 1.87 -21.99 0.64
N ARG A 199 2.07 -20.68 0.83
CA ARG A 199 1.00 -19.75 1.24
C ARG A 199 -0.14 -19.66 0.20
N LYS A 200 0.16 -19.93 -1.05
CA LYS A 200 -0.81 -19.92 -2.16
C LYS A 200 -1.39 -21.31 -2.46
N SER A 201 -1.13 -22.30 -1.60
CA SER A 201 -1.64 -23.66 -1.72
C SER A 201 -1.34 -24.29 -3.10
N THR A 202 -0.20 -24.00 -3.68
CA THR A 202 0.16 -24.47 -5.02
C THR A 202 0.44 -25.96 -5.09
N LYS A 203 0.57 -26.63 -3.95
CA LYS A 203 0.71 -28.09 -3.88
C LYS A 203 -0.63 -28.82 -3.89
N GLU A 204 -1.68 -28.13 -3.52
CA GLU A 204 -3.04 -28.66 -3.39
C GLU A 204 -3.86 -28.49 -4.67
N ILE A 205 -3.31 -27.81 -5.67
CA ILE A 205 -3.88 -27.55 -6.99
C ILE A 205 -3.26 -28.50 -8.02
#